data_a4a53114104bdddc60440549fd4d6d58
#
_entry.id   a4a53114104bdddc60440549fd4d6d58
#
_cell.length_a   1.000
_cell.length_b   1.000
_cell.length_c   1.000
_cell.angle_alpha   90.00
_cell.angle_beta   90.00
_cell.angle_gamma   90.00
#
_symmetry.space_group_name_H-M   'P 1'
#
loop_
_entity.id
_entity.type
_entity.pdbx_description
1 polymer ?
#
loop_
_entity_poly.entity_id
_entity_poly.type
_entity_poly.pdbx_seq_one_letter_code
_entity_poly.pdbx_strand_id
1 'polypeptide(L)'
;MILVASAGLLVVSGDASAGASARSVTLRVMTFNIFYGGDELDLTSLNYCTRPEGCQETLAQVVETIRTSGADVVGIQEGVMNAGRIAERLGWYASERMQIISRHPLLDPPGGNGIYVFVELLPGRVAALANVHLPADPYGPYEAQAGATLEDILALEEGLRLPEVQDQIRVLPRLAAQGIPVFLTGDFNSPSLLDWTEAVAAARADVPYPVAWPVSVALAEAGFRDSFRDAHPDPLARPGFTWTPGSPEGIRSEVHDRIDWVLAAGTSSTIRSELVGESAYADVDIAVDPWPSDHRGLVSTFDVTPAAMPVLVSVSSRRLELGDALDVRFHAPGRSGERIGILPAGGTAASAVAFLPTGGAVDGTLSFDTTGLPPRAYEAALLAKDGRVLARIPFWLYAAGTPTTVTTSRTVYAQGEPIEVSWANAPGMKWDWLGLYEAGANDGSPIATTCFSGYCGNGHYLLYEYTDASIEGTASFTASSAPGYATWPLRPGVYEVRLLLDDGYRSVASSIPFKIVQG
;
A
#
# COMPACT_ATOMS: atom_id res chain seq x y z
N MET A 1 -26.62 -9.05 30.68
CA MET A 1 -26.01 -10.38 30.97
C MET A 1 -24.55 -10.24 30.55
N ILE A 2 -23.62 -10.17 31.51
CA ILE A 2 -22.20 -9.93 31.22
C ILE A 2 -21.60 -11.30 30.87
N LEU A 3 -21.15 -11.46 29.62
CA LEU A 3 -20.38 -12.65 29.21
C LEU A 3 -18.96 -12.54 29.79
N VAL A 4 -18.56 -13.52 30.58
CA VAL A 4 -17.19 -13.68 31.07
C VAL A 4 -16.47 -14.59 30.07
N ALA A 5 -15.63 -13.99 29.22
CA ALA A 5 -14.73 -14.76 28.35
C ALA A 5 -13.47 -15.16 29.14
N SER A 6 -13.07 -16.42 29.01
CA SER A 6 -11.81 -16.93 29.57
C SER A 6 -10.63 -16.42 28.72
N ALA A 7 -9.85 -15.49 29.29
CA ALA A 7 -8.68 -14.90 28.65
C ALA A 7 -7.43 -15.72 28.96
N GLY A 8 -6.73 -16.17 27.92
CA GLY A 8 -5.33 -16.58 28.02
C GLY A 8 -4.44 -15.33 27.95
N LEU A 9 -3.86 -14.93 29.07
CA LEU A 9 -2.94 -13.79 29.13
C LEU A 9 -1.52 -14.29 28.86
N LEU A 10 -0.95 -13.96 27.70
CA LEU A 10 0.49 -14.08 27.46
C LEU A 10 1.16 -12.79 27.95
N VAL A 11 1.62 -12.78 29.19
CA VAL A 11 2.36 -11.65 29.76
C VAL A 11 3.86 -11.90 29.57
N VAL A 12 4.47 -11.11 28.71
CA VAL A 12 5.93 -10.97 28.68
C VAL A 12 6.30 -9.79 29.57
N SER A 13 6.77 -10.08 30.79
CA SER A 13 7.27 -9.05 31.70
C SER A 13 8.68 -8.64 31.28
N GLY A 14 8.78 -7.51 30.62
CA GLY A 14 10.05 -6.83 30.35
C GLY A 14 10.31 -5.76 31.42
N ASP A 15 11.39 -5.86 32.16
CA ASP A 15 11.85 -4.82 33.08
C ASP A 15 12.20 -3.54 32.30
N ALA A 16 11.44 -2.47 32.52
CA ALA A 16 11.74 -1.16 31.99
C ALA A 16 12.93 -0.53 32.73
N SER A 17 14.14 -0.75 32.28
CA SER A 17 15.32 -0.01 32.75
C SER A 17 15.36 1.37 32.08
N ALA A 18 15.11 2.42 32.86
CA ALA A 18 15.38 3.80 32.47
C ALA A 18 16.90 3.98 32.22
N GLY A 19 17.27 4.42 31.00
CA GLY A 19 18.61 4.92 30.74
C GLY A 19 19.46 4.18 29.74
N ALA A 20 18.95 3.23 28.94
CA ALA A 20 19.70 2.71 27.81
C ALA A 20 19.73 3.75 26.68
N SER A 21 20.93 4.20 26.27
CA SER A 21 21.14 4.91 25.00
C SER A 21 20.40 4.15 23.90
N ALA A 22 19.66 4.87 23.05
CA ALA A 22 18.90 4.25 21.99
C ALA A 22 19.84 3.44 21.09
N ARG A 23 19.74 2.11 21.19
CA ARG A 23 20.60 1.19 20.43
C ARG A 23 20.18 1.25 18.96
N SER A 24 21.11 1.58 18.07
CA SER A 24 20.87 1.46 16.65
C SER A 24 20.79 -0.01 16.22
N VAL A 25 20.07 -0.26 15.15
CA VAL A 25 19.94 -1.57 14.50
C VAL A 25 20.16 -1.40 13.00
N THR A 26 20.69 -2.42 12.37
CA THR A 26 20.72 -2.48 10.91
C THR A 26 19.37 -2.98 10.41
N LEU A 27 18.80 -2.28 9.41
CA LEU A 27 17.53 -2.63 8.77
C LEU A 27 17.69 -2.62 7.25
N ARG A 28 17.26 -3.70 6.60
CA ARG A 28 17.22 -3.80 5.14
C ARG A 28 15.77 -3.62 4.66
N VAL A 29 15.53 -2.52 3.96
CA VAL A 29 14.21 -2.14 3.40
C VAL A 29 14.23 -2.36 1.90
N MET A 30 13.24 -3.09 1.37
CA MET A 30 13.11 -3.36 -0.05
C MET A 30 11.80 -2.79 -0.61
N THR A 31 11.83 -2.29 -1.83
CA THR A 31 10.66 -2.10 -2.69
C THR A 31 10.71 -3.11 -3.82
N PHE A 32 9.55 -3.68 -4.18
CA PHE A 32 9.49 -4.65 -5.27
C PHE A 32 8.08 -4.70 -5.87
N ASN A 33 7.94 -4.16 -7.09
CA ASN A 33 6.78 -4.43 -7.93
C ASN A 33 6.92 -5.85 -8.46
N ILE A 34 5.95 -6.73 -8.13
CA ILE A 34 6.04 -8.17 -8.38
C ILE A 34 5.27 -8.64 -9.62
N PHE A 35 4.71 -7.70 -10.39
CA PHE A 35 3.89 -7.96 -11.57
C PHE A 35 2.64 -8.80 -11.27
N TYR A 36 1.50 -8.14 -11.17
CA TYR A 36 0.15 -8.72 -11.01
C TYR A 36 0.11 -9.96 -10.10
N GLY A 37 0.37 -9.77 -8.81
CA GLY A 37 0.33 -10.83 -7.80
C GLY A 37 1.59 -11.69 -7.71
N GLY A 38 2.55 -11.52 -8.64
CA GLY A 38 3.76 -12.33 -8.71
C GLY A 38 3.50 -13.76 -9.19
N ASP A 39 2.32 -14.02 -9.74
CA ASP A 39 1.93 -15.32 -10.32
C ASP A 39 1.27 -15.22 -11.72
N GLU A 40 1.30 -14.02 -12.31
CA GLU A 40 0.76 -13.77 -13.66
C GLU A 40 1.80 -13.83 -14.78
N LEU A 41 3.07 -13.93 -14.48
CA LEU A 41 4.12 -14.18 -15.47
C LEU A 41 4.39 -15.70 -15.59
N ASP A 42 4.34 -16.24 -16.79
CA ASP A 42 4.87 -17.57 -17.08
C ASP A 42 6.37 -17.45 -17.38
N LEU A 43 7.22 -17.91 -16.46
CA LEU A 43 8.69 -17.84 -16.57
C LEU A 43 9.26 -18.61 -17.76
N THR A 44 8.49 -19.51 -18.38
CA THR A 44 8.94 -20.31 -19.53
C THR A 44 8.70 -19.58 -20.85
N SER A 45 7.51 -19.00 -21.00
CA SER A 45 7.11 -18.31 -22.23
C SER A 45 7.34 -16.80 -22.18
N LEU A 46 7.56 -16.25 -20.99
CA LEU A 46 7.62 -14.81 -20.71
C LEU A 46 6.34 -14.06 -21.15
N ASN A 47 5.21 -14.76 -21.12
CA ASN A 47 3.88 -14.22 -21.38
C ASN A 47 3.02 -14.28 -20.11
N TYR A 48 1.80 -13.72 -20.19
CA TYR A 48 0.83 -13.86 -19.11
C TYR A 48 0.52 -15.32 -18.80
N CYS A 49 0.40 -15.64 -17.52
CA CYS A 49 0.00 -16.95 -17.04
C CYS A 49 -1.44 -17.27 -17.47
N THR A 50 -1.65 -18.43 -18.07
CA THR A 50 -2.97 -18.87 -18.52
C THR A 50 -3.66 -19.84 -17.55
N ARG A 51 -3.02 -20.13 -16.41
CA ARG A 51 -3.54 -21.05 -15.39
C ARG A 51 -4.46 -20.31 -14.42
N PRO A 52 -5.66 -20.84 -14.14
CA PRO A 52 -6.62 -20.18 -13.23
C PRO A 52 -6.09 -19.94 -11.80
N GLU A 53 -5.16 -20.79 -11.35
CA GLU A 53 -4.50 -20.70 -10.03
C GLU A 53 -3.26 -19.80 -10.03
N GLY A 54 -2.94 -19.20 -11.17
CA GLY A 54 -1.69 -18.48 -11.38
C GLY A 54 -0.47 -19.39 -11.57
N CYS A 55 0.65 -18.84 -11.96
CA CYS A 55 1.91 -19.53 -12.16
C CYS A 55 2.66 -19.63 -10.81
N GLN A 56 2.44 -20.72 -10.10
CA GLN A 56 2.95 -20.92 -8.73
C GLN A 56 4.47 -20.98 -8.64
N GLU A 57 5.15 -21.36 -9.72
CA GLU A 57 6.61 -21.29 -9.85
C GLU A 57 7.10 -19.85 -9.87
N THR A 58 6.38 -18.92 -10.48
CA THR A 58 6.74 -17.50 -10.49
C THR A 58 6.56 -16.91 -9.09
N LEU A 59 5.45 -17.21 -8.42
CA LEU A 59 5.26 -16.80 -7.02
C LEU A 59 6.36 -17.40 -6.10
N ALA A 60 6.81 -18.63 -6.38
CA ALA A 60 7.92 -19.22 -5.64
C ALA A 60 9.24 -18.47 -5.91
N GLN A 61 9.43 -18.01 -7.14
CA GLN A 61 10.59 -17.23 -7.54
C GLN A 61 10.58 -15.82 -6.93
N VAL A 62 9.41 -15.17 -6.82
CA VAL A 62 9.24 -13.91 -6.06
C VAL A 62 9.67 -14.10 -4.59
N VAL A 63 9.23 -15.19 -3.96
CA VAL A 63 9.64 -15.53 -2.57
C VAL A 63 11.15 -15.74 -2.48
N GLU A 64 11.76 -16.42 -3.47
CA GLU A 64 13.21 -16.64 -3.50
C GLU A 64 13.98 -15.34 -3.74
N THR A 65 13.47 -14.45 -4.58
CA THR A 65 14.02 -13.11 -4.81
C THR A 65 14.08 -12.31 -3.51
N ILE A 66 12.98 -12.27 -2.76
CA ILE A 66 12.92 -11.58 -1.47
C ILE A 66 13.89 -12.23 -0.46
N ARG A 67 13.98 -13.55 -0.43
CA ARG A 67 14.93 -14.26 0.45
C ARG A 67 16.38 -13.95 0.11
N THR A 68 16.73 -13.99 -1.17
CA THR A 68 18.08 -13.75 -1.69
C THR A 68 18.51 -12.31 -1.50
N SER A 69 17.57 -11.34 -1.63
CA SER A 69 17.85 -9.93 -1.36
C SER A 69 18.31 -9.67 0.08
N GLY A 70 17.98 -10.59 1.00
CA GLY A 70 18.27 -10.43 2.43
C GLY A 70 17.47 -9.30 3.09
N ALA A 71 16.38 -8.85 2.51
CA ALA A 71 15.48 -7.84 3.08
C ALA A 71 14.94 -8.28 4.45
N ASP A 72 14.69 -7.32 5.32
CA ASP A 72 13.99 -7.51 6.59
C ASP A 72 12.54 -7.06 6.50
N VAL A 73 12.26 -6.08 5.64
CA VAL A 73 10.92 -5.56 5.37
C VAL A 73 10.81 -5.19 3.89
N VAL A 74 9.65 -5.48 3.28
CA VAL A 74 9.40 -5.26 1.85
C VAL A 74 8.06 -4.54 1.68
N GLY A 75 8.07 -3.41 0.95
CA GLY A 75 6.88 -2.87 0.31
C GLY A 75 6.71 -3.51 -1.05
N ILE A 76 5.57 -4.15 -1.25
CA ILE A 76 5.21 -4.84 -2.48
C ILE A 76 4.28 -3.93 -3.27
N GLN A 77 4.44 -3.85 -4.59
CA GLN A 77 3.48 -3.25 -5.50
C GLN A 77 2.93 -4.35 -6.41
N GLU A 78 1.71 -4.15 -6.87
CA GLU A 78 0.95 -5.17 -7.62
C GLU A 78 0.81 -6.51 -6.89
N GLY A 79 0.69 -6.47 -5.57
CA GLY A 79 0.59 -7.69 -4.75
C GLY A 79 -0.69 -8.50 -4.95
N VAL A 80 -1.76 -7.88 -5.42
CA VAL A 80 -3.05 -8.49 -5.82
C VAL A 80 -3.48 -9.63 -4.89
N MET A 81 -3.64 -9.32 -3.60
CA MET A 81 -4.01 -10.26 -2.52
C MET A 81 -2.96 -11.35 -2.20
N ASN A 82 -1.77 -11.32 -2.78
CA ASN A 82 -0.74 -12.34 -2.53
C ASN A 82 0.30 -11.98 -1.45
N ALA A 83 0.29 -10.76 -0.91
CA ALA A 83 1.25 -10.35 0.12
C ALA A 83 1.26 -11.30 1.34
N GLY A 84 0.08 -11.72 1.81
CA GLY A 84 -0.07 -12.69 2.91
C GLY A 84 0.51 -14.07 2.56
N ARG A 85 0.27 -14.57 1.34
CA ARG A 85 0.81 -15.85 0.86
C ARG A 85 2.33 -15.83 0.73
N ILE A 86 2.90 -14.72 0.29
CA ILE A 86 4.36 -14.52 0.21
C ILE A 86 4.95 -14.52 1.62
N ALA A 87 4.35 -13.76 2.55
CA ALA A 87 4.80 -13.71 3.94
C ALA A 87 4.73 -15.08 4.61
N GLU A 88 3.64 -15.84 4.42
CA GLU A 88 3.49 -17.21 4.95
C GLU A 88 4.62 -18.13 4.47
N ARG A 89 4.95 -18.10 3.17
CA ARG A 89 6.05 -18.90 2.59
C ARG A 89 7.44 -18.49 3.12
N LEU A 90 7.59 -17.24 3.57
CA LEU A 90 8.81 -16.74 4.20
C LEU A 90 8.83 -16.98 5.71
N GLY A 91 7.71 -17.27 6.35
CA GLY A 91 7.55 -17.31 7.81
C GLY A 91 7.59 -15.89 8.42
N TRP A 92 7.05 -14.89 7.73
CA TRP A 92 7.08 -13.48 8.08
C TRP A 92 5.70 -12.96 8.49
N TYR A 93 5.67 -11.75 9.03
CA TYR A 93 4.45 -10.98 9.27
C TYR A 93 3.99 -10.29 7.98
N ALA A 94 2.68 -10.09 7.84
CA ALA A 94 2.09 -9.34 6.74
C ALA A 94 1.13 -8.26 7.25
N SER A 95 1.14 -7.12 6.59
CA SER A 95 0.04 -6.19 6.50
C SER A 95 -0.50 -6.28 5.07
N GLU A 96 -1.42 -7.22 4.84
CA GLU A 96 -2.00 -7.45 3.51
C GLU A 96 -2.64 -6.17 2.98
N ARG A 97 -3.36 -5.46 3.85
CA ARG A 97 -4.00 -4.19 3.57
C ARG A 97 -3.07 -3.14 2.98
N MET A 98 -1.78 -3.17 3.34
CA MET A 98 -0.75 -2.21 2.90
C MET A 98 0.25 -2.81 1.91
N GLN A 99 0.08 -4.08 1.56
CA GLN A 99 1.05 -4.85 0.78
C GLN A 99 2.49 -4.72 1.35
N ILE A 100 2.60 -4.84 2.67
CA ILE A 100 3.88 -4.80 3.39
C ILE A 100 4.10 -6.13 4.11
N ILE A 101 5.27 -6.73 3.91
CA ILE A 101 5.70 -7.93 4.62
C ILE A 101 6.99 -7.67 5.40
N SER A 102 7.18 -8.37 6.52
CA SER A 102 8.31 -8.11 7.42
C SER A 102 8.72 -9.31 8.25
N ARG A 103 10.01 -9.43 8.54
CA ARG A 103 10.54 -10.33 9.61
C ARG A 103 10.13 -9.86 11.00
N HIS A 104 9.81 -8.58 11.14
CA HIS A 104 9.45 -7.95 12.40
C HIS A 104 7.93 -7.79 12.50
N PRO A 105 7.36 -7.81 13.72
CA PRO A 105 5.93 -7.58 13.90
C PRO A 105 5.47 -6.27 13.26
N LEU A 106 4.33 -6.31 12.59
CA LEU A 106 3.67 -5.17 11.97
C LEU A 106 2.45 -4.76 12.81
N LEU A 107 2.23 -3.46 12.94
CA LEU A 107 1.11 -2.87 13.67
C LEU A 107 0.44 -1.83 12.79
N ASP A 108 -0.86 -1.97 12.58
CA ASP A 108 -1.69 -0.93 11.96
C ASP A 108 -2.08 0.08 13.06
N PRO A 109 -1.49 1.28 13.09
CA PRO A 109 -1.70 2.21 14.20
C PRO A 109 -3.00 3.01 14.05
N PRO A 110 -3.54 3.54 15.16
CA PRO A 110 -4.57 4.57 15.09
C PRO A 110 -4.12 5.75 14.23
N GLY A 111 -4.93 6.14 13.26
CA GLY A 111 -4.59 7.23 12.33
C GLY A 111 -3.62 6.85 11.20
N GLY A 112 -3.18 5.60 11.12
CA GLY A 112 -2.43 5.08 9.98
C GLY A 112 -3.25 5.14 8.68
N ASN A 113 -4.52 4.80 8.77
CA ASN A 113 -5.55 4.96 7.71
C ASN A 113 -5.08 4.58 6.29
N GLY A 114 -4.37 3.45 6.15
CA GLY A 114 -3.82 3.03 4.87
C GLY A 114 -2.58 3.81 4.40
N ILE A 115 -2.01 4.70 5.23
CA ILE A 115 -0.83 5.50 4.88
C ILE A 115 0.45 4.82 5.31
N TYR A 116 0.51 4.26 6.53
CA TYR A 116 1.70 3.60 7.07
C TYR A 116 1.35 2.53 8.10
N VAL A 117 2.30 1.65 8.36
CA VAL A 117 2.32 0.72 9.50
C VAL A 117 3.54 1.00 10.39
N PHE A 118 3.49 0.59 11.65
CA PHE A 118 4.70 0.48 12.46
C PHE A 118 5.33 -0.91 12.30
N VAL A 119 6.65 -0.91 12.19
CA VAL A 119 7.52 -2.10 12.21
C VAL A 119 8.21 -2.12 13.57
N GLU A 120 7.94 -3.12 14.40
CA GLU A 120 8.55 -3.23 15.73
C GLU A 120 9.94 -3.87 15.62
N LEU A 121 10.97 -3.04 15.49
CA LEU A 121 12.36 -3.47 15.28
C LEU A 121 13.00 -4.08 16.53
N LEU A 122 12.60 -3.61 17.71
CA LEU A 122 12.96 -4.13 19.02
C LEU A 122 11.72 -4.06 19.92
N PRO A 123 11.61 -4.86 21.00
CA PRO A 123 10.48 -4.79 21.92
C PRO A 123 10.17 -3.36 22.36
N GLY A 124 8.96 -2.88 22.08
CA GLY A 124 8.51 -1.51 22.39
C GLY A 124 9.21 -0.40 21.61
N ARG A 125 9.88 -0.72 20.48
CA ARG A 125 10.55 0.28 19.64
C ARG A 125 10.28 0.07 18.17
N VAL A 126 9.91 1.14 17.48
CA VAL A 126 9.37 1.11 16.13
C VAL A 126 10.08 2.01 15.15
N ALA A 127 9.93 1.67 13.88
CA ALA A 127 10.02 2.55 12.72
C ALA A 127 8.65 2.57 12.02
N ALA A 128 8.38 3.60 11.22
CA ALA A 128 7.21 3.65 10.34
C ALA A 128 7.61 3.25 8.91
N LEU A 129 6.78 2.45 8.27
CA LEU A 129 6.91 2.12 6.85
C LEU A 129 5.62 2.44 6.12
N ALA A 130 5.73 3.18 5.03
CA ALA A 130 4.68 3.41 4.05
C ALA A 130 5.06 2.75 2.73
N ASN A 131 4.05 2.45 1.91
CA ASN A 131 4.22 1.85 0.59
C ASN A 131 3.25 2.54 -0.39
N VAL A 132 3.71 2.84 -1.62
CA VAL A 132 2.89 3.46 -2.66
C VAL A 132 3.06 2.72 -3.98
N HIS A 133 2.02 2.80 -4.82
CA HIS A 133 2.04 2.47 -6.22
C HIS A 133 1.26 3.57 -6.92
N LEU A 134 1.93 4.40 -7.71
CA LEU A 134 1.32 5.56 -8.37
C LEU A 134 0.81 5.18 -9.76
N PRO A 135 -0.13 5.95 -10.35
CA PRO A 135 -0.67 5.67 -11.68
C PRO A 135 0.42 5.48 -12.74
N ALA A 136 0.35 4.36 -13.48
CA ALA A 136 1.32 4.06 -14.52
C ALA A 136 1.16 4.97 -15.74
N ASP A 137 -0.05 5.14 -16.25
CA ASP A 137 -0.37 5.81 -17.49
C ASP A 137 -1.20 7.10 -17.30
N PRO A 138 -0.99 8.12 -18.15
CA PRO A 138 0.12 8.26 -19.11
C PRO A 138 1.48 8.40 -18.41
N TYR A 139 2.51 7.74 -18.97
CA TYR A 139 3.86 7.74 -18.40
C TYR A 139 4.67 8.94 -18.90
N GLY A 140 5.04 9.84 -18.00
CA GLY A 140 5.71 11.09 -18.34
C GLY A 140 6.96 10.94 -19.22
N PRO A 141 7.88 10.00 -18.97
CA PRO A 141 9.03 9.73 -19.85
C PRO A 141 8.65 9.38 -21.30
N TYR A 142 7.60 8.57 -21.52
CA TYR A 142 7.12 8.28 -22.88
C TYR A 142 6.55 9.51 -23.57
N GLU A 143 5.80 10.33 -22.84
CA GLU A 143 5.25 11.57 -23.38
C GLU A 143 6.38 12.55 -23.76
N ALA A 144 7.42 12.67 -22.92
CA ALA A 144 8.60 13.47 -23.22
C ALA A 144 9.33 12.97 -24.47
N GLN A 145 9.53 11.66 -24.62
CA GLN A 145 10.12 11.04 -25.80
C GLN A 145 9.24 11.24 -27.05
N ALA A 146 7.92 11.25 -26.90
CA ALA A 146 6.96 11.52 -27.97
C ALA A 146 6.94 13.01 -28.40
N GLY A 147 7.63 13.89 -27.66
CA GLY A 147 7.80 15.31 -28.01
C GLY A 147 6.92 16.27 -27.22
N ALA A 148 6.33 15.83 -26.11
CA ALA A 148 5.68 16.73 -25.16
C ALA A 148 6.69 17.76 -24.62
N THR A 149 6.23 18.97 -24.32
CA THR A 149 7.09 20.00 -23.74
C THR A 149 7.31 19.74 -22.25
N LEU A 150 8.35 20.37 -21.67
CA LEU A 150 8.57 20.32 -20.22
C LEU A 150 7.34 20.82 -19.44
N GLU A 151 6.65 21.84 -19.93
CA GLU A 151 5.43 22.39 -19.31
C GLU A 151 4.30 21.33 -19.29
N ASP A 152 4.11 20.62 -20.42
CA ASP A 152 3.11 19.55 -20.52
C ASP A 152 3.43 18.39 -19.54
N ILE A 153 4.71 17.99 -19.41
CA ILE A 153 5.14 16.93 -18.48
C ILE A 153 4.92 17.35 -17.03
N LEU A 154 5.29 18.57 -16.66
CA LEU A 154 5.07 19.06 -15.29
C LEU A 154 3.57 19.11 -14.96
N ALA A 155 2.74 19.61 -15.89
CA ALA A 155 1.29 19.66 -15.70
C ALA A 155 0.67 18.26 -15.58
N LEU A 156 1.15 17.29 -16.37
CA LEU A 156 0.73 15.88 -16.28
C LEU A 156 1.03 15.30 -14.89
N GLU A 157 2.26 15.43 -14.43
CA GLU A 157 2.72 14.87 -13.15
C GLU A 157 2.05 15.55 -11.95
N GLU A 158 1.88 16.88 -11.99
CA GLU A 158 1.16 17.66 -10.97
C GLU A 158 -0.32 17.29 -10.89
N GLY A 159 -0.94 16.95 -12.02
CA GLY A 159 -2.34 16.57 -12.07
C GLY A 159 -2.62 15.11 -11.76
N LEU A 160 -1.69 14.21 -12.04
CA LEU A 160 -1.92 12.77 -11.96
C LEU A 160 -1.27 12.12 -10.72
N ARG A 161 0.06 12.28 -10.55
CA ARG A 161 0.81 11.52 -9.53
C ARG A 161 1.04 12.29 -8.24
N LEU A 162 1.22 13.61 -8.32
CA LEU A 162 1.44 14.42 -7.12
C LEU A 162 0.28 14.37 -6.11
N PRO A 163 -1.00 14.35 -6.51
CA PRO A 163 -2.12 14.17 -5.59
C PRO A 163 -2.06 12.88 -4.78
N GLU A 164 -1.58 11.79 -5.38
CA GLU A 164 -1.53 10.45 -4.77
C GLU A 164 -0.54 10.30 -3.60
N VAL A 165 0.43 11.22 -3.47
CA VAL A 165 1.41 11.25 -2.37
C VAL A 165 1.14 12.31 -1.31
N GLN A 166 0.05 13.08 -1.43
CA GLN A 166 -0.23 14.19 -0.52
C GLN A 166 -0.41 13.73 0.93
N ASP A 167 -1.02 12.58 1.16
CA ASP A 167 -1.19 12.04 2.50
C ASP A 167 0.14 11.60 3.11
N GLN A 168 1.04 11.01 2.34
CA GLN A 168 2.39 10.66 2.75
C GLN A 168 3.18 11.92 3.12
N ILE A 169 3.15 12.95 2.28
CA ILE A 169 3.79 14.25 2.54
C ILE A 169 3.22 14.94 3.79
N ARG A 170 1.92 14.82 4.03
CA ARG A 170 1.26 15.44 5.18
C ARG A 170 1.53 14.71 6.49
N VAL A 171 1.60 13.37 6.48
CA VAL A 171 1.61 12.53 7.69
C VAL A 171 3.02 12.11 8.08
N LEU A 172 3.81 11.58 7.14
CA LEU A 172 5.07 10.93 7.44
C LEU A 172 6.15 11.87 8.01
N PRO A 173 6.31 13.13 7.52
CA PRO A 173 7.27 14.07 8.11
C PRO A 173 6.95 14.42 9.58
N ARG A 174 5.69 14.34 9.98
CA ARG A 174 5.29 14.56 11.38
C ARG A 174 5.77 13.44 12.29
N LEU A 175 5.77 12.20 11.81
CA LEU A 175 6.36 11.05 12.53
C LEU A 175 7.87 11.22 12.65
N ALA A 176 8.54 11.61 11.57
CA ALA A 176 9.98 11.89 11.58
C ALA A 176 10.34 13.02 12.57
N ALA A 177 9.55 14.10 12.61
CA ALA A 177 9.72 15.19 13.57
C ALA A 177 9.49 14.78 15.03
N GLN A 178 8.75 13.69 15.28
CA GLN A 178 8.59 13.05 16.59
C GLN A 178 9.74 12.10 16.94
N GLY A 179 10.75 11.98 16.07
CA GLY A 179 11.89 11.09 16.25
C GLY A 179 11.65 9.64 15.81
N ILE A 180 10.55 9.35 15.13
CA ILE A 180 10.27 8.03 14.57
C ILE A 180 10.98 7.92 13.22
N PRO A 181 11.88 6.92 13.01
CA PRO A 181 12.44 6.67 11.69
C PRO A 181 11.31 6.31 10.72
N VAL A 182 11.34 6.90 9.53
CA VAL A 182 10.30 6.70 8.51
C VAL A 182 10.94 6.21 7.22
N PHE A 183 10.32 5.19 6.63
CA PHE A 183 10.65 4.68 5.31
C PHE A 183 9.42 4.76 4.41
N LEU A 184 9.64 5.08 3.14
CA LEU A 184 8.62 5.07 2.09
C LEU A 184 9.18 4.27 0.92
N THR A 185 8.52 3.17 0.61
CA THR A 185 8.79 2.30 -0.54
C THR A 185 7.73 2.52 -1.60
N GLY A 186 8.04 2.25 -2.85
CA GLY A 186 7.02 2.27 -3.90
C GLY A 186 7.57 2.14 -5.30
N ASP A 187 6.67 1.78 -6.19
CA ASP A 187 6.72 2.11 -7.59
C ASP A 187 6.03 3.46 -7.78
N PHE A 188 6.80 4.47 -8.05
CA PHE A 188 6.29 5.83 -8.20
C PHE A 188 5.83 6.15 -9.62
N ASN A 189 6.09 5.25 -10.58
CA ASN A 189 5.78 5.45 -12.00
C ASN A 189 6.22 6.84 -12.51
N SER A 190 7.27 7.38 -11.90
CA SER A 190 7.88 8.66 -12.18
C SER A 190 9.36 8.59 -11.80
N PRO A 191 10.30 9.11 -12.59
CA PRO A 191 11.71 9.15 -12.23
C PRO A 191 12.01 10.10 -11.06
N SER A 192 13.15 9.90 -10.40
CA SER A 192 13.64 10.83 -9.39
C SER A 192 14.14 12.14 -10.02
N LEU A 193 13.96 13.25 -9.32
CA LEU A 193 14.56 14.55 -9.68
C LEU A 193 16.09 14.46 -9.83
N LEU A 194 16.73 13.45 -9.25
CA LEU A 194 18.17 13.21 -9.29
C LEU A 194 18.60 12.36 -10.49
N ASP A 195 17.64 11.88 -11.31
CA ASP A 195 17.90 10.96 -12.41
C ASP A 195 17.84 11.66 -13.78
N TRP A 196 16.88 12.56 -14.01
CA TRP A 196 16.75 13.31 -15.25
C TRP A 196 17.42 14.70 -15.16
N THR A 197 18.71 14.69 -14.93
CA THR A 197 19.54 15.91 -14.79
C THR A 197 20.02 16.45 -16.14
N GLU A 198 20.55 17.67 -16.18
CA GLU A 198 21.19 18.23 -17.38
C GLU A 198 22.29 17.31 -17.94
N ALA A 199 23.08 16.70 -17.07
CA ALA A 199 24.15 15.80 -17.48
C ALA A 199 23.59 14.51 -18.12
N VAL A 200 22.50 13.97 -17.59
CA VAL A 200 21.82 12.79 -18.14
C VAL A 200 21.16 13.11 -19.48
N ALA A 201 20.46 14.23 -19.59
CA ALA A 201 19.86 14.68 -20.85
C ALA A 201 20.91 14.93 -21.96
N ALA A 202 22.09 15.39 -21.60
CA ALA A 202 23.19 15.55 -22.53
C ALA A 202 23.84 14.23 -22.99
N ALA A 203 23.72 13.16 -22.18
CA ALA A 203 24.37 11.87 -22.43
C ALA A 203 23.44 10.81 -23.01
N ARG A 204 22.12 10.86 -22.69
CA ARG A 204 21.11 9.87 -23.08
C ARG A 204 20.16 10.45 -24.13
N ALA A 205 20.08 9.79 -25.28
CA ALA A 205 19.22 10.25 -26.38
C ALA A 205 17.70 10.06 -26.10
N ASP A 206 17.35 9.19 -25.18
CA ASP A 206 15.99 8.90 -24.73
C ASP A 206 15.49 9.87 -23.66
N VAL A 207 16.38 10.75 -23.13
CA VAL A 207 16.06 11.82 -22.18
C VAL A 207 16.19 13.18 -22.89
N PRO A 208 15.11 13.72 -23.47
CA PRO A 208 15.21 14.89 -24.36
C PRO A 208 15.57 16.20 -23.66
N TYR A 209 15.29 16.31 -22.37
CA TYR A 209 15.57 17.47 -21.53
C TYR A 209 15.56 17.08 -20.03
N PRO A 210 16.19 17.86 -19.13
CA PRO A 210 16.12 17.61 -17.71
C PRO A 210 14.71 17.89 -17.17
N VAL A 211 14.27 17.08 -16.20
CA VAL A 211 12.96 17.25 -15.55
C VAL A 211 13.13 17.17 -14.02
N ALA A 212 12.64 18.20 -13.33
CA ALA A 212 12.45 18.17 -11.89
C ALA A 212 11.09 17.55 -11.57
N TRP A 213 11.01 16.22 -11.55
CA TRP A 213 9.78 15.46 -11.40
C TRP A 213 9.00 15.84 -10.14
N PRO A 214 7.75 16.32 -10.24
CA PRO A 214 7.00 16.94 -9.13
C PRO A 214 6.86 16.09 -7.88
N VAL A 215 6.59 14.80 -8.02
CA VAL A 215 6.49 13.87 -6.86
C VAL A 215 7.80 13.80 -6.10
N SER A 216 8.90 13.63 -6.81
CA SER A 216 10.24 13.51 -6.24
C SER A 216 10.67 14.83 -5.57
N VAL A 217 10.38 15.97 -6.19
CA VAL A 217 10.62 17.31 -5.61
C VAL A 217 9.84 17.48 -4.30
N ALA A 218 8.55 17.21 -4.31
CA ALA A 218 7.69 17.38 -3.15
C ALA A 218 8.10 16.49 -1.97
N LEU A 219 8.51 15.24 -2.23
CA LEU A 219 9.01 14.34 -1.20
C LEU A 219 10.37 14.79 -0.65
N ALA A 220 11.28 15.28 -1.50
CA ALA A 220 12.55 15.84 -1.06
C ALA A 220 12.35 17.11 -0.18
N GLU A 221 11.46 18.00 -0.57
CA GLU A 221 11.07 19.18 0.21
C GLU A 221 10.41 18.81 1.55
N ALA A 222 9.69 17.70 1.59
CA ALA A 222 9.13 17.13 2.81
C ALA A 222 10.17 16.45 3.71
N GLY A 223 11.45 16.41 3.32
CA GLY A 223 12.57 15.91 4.11
C GLY A 223 12.91 14.44 3.90
N PHE A 224 12.42 13.83 2.84
CA PHE A 224 12.83 12.48 2.45
C PHE A 224 14.16 12.52 1.69
N ARG A 225 15.00 11.51 1.93
CA ARG A 225 16.24 11.26 1.21
C ARG A 225 16.06 10.01 0.34
N ASP A 226 16.57 10.08 -0.87
CA ASP A 226 16.63 8.95 -1.80
C ASP A 226 17.85 8.08 -1.44
N SER A 227 17.59 6.90 -0.89
CA SER A 227 18.64 6.01 -0.39
C SER A 227 19.58 5.48 -1.49
N PHE A 228 19.06 5.33 -2.73
CA PHE A 228 19.90 4.90 -3.84
C PHE A 228 20.86 6.01 -4.25
N ARG A 229 20.40 7.25 -4.33
CA ARG A 229 21.24 8.40 -4.64
C ARG A 229 22.16 8.82 -3.48
N ASP A 230 21.77 8.55 -2.23
CA ASP A 230 22.68 8.66 -1.08
C ASP A 230 23.91 7.73 -1.26
N ALA A 231 23.70 6.50 -1.74
CA ALA A 231 24.75 5.51 -1.96
C ALA A 231 25.46 5.69 -3.32
N HIS A 232 24.75 6.14 -4.36
CA HIS A 232 25.20 6.25 -5.74
C HIS A 232 24.84 7.63 -6.32
N PRO A 233 25.58 8.68 -5.99
CA PRO A 233 25.20 10.07 -6.32
C PRO A 233 25.30 10.43 -7.80
N ASP A 234 26.03 9.66 -8.61
CA ASP A 234 26.19 9.92 -10.05
C ASP A 234 25.22 9.04 -10.87
N PRO A 235 24.15 9.62 -11.46
CA PRO A 235 23.18 8.87 -12.23
C PRO A 235 23.69 8.34 -13.57
N LEU A 236 24.80 8.87 -14.09
CA LEU A 236 25.44 8.35 -15.29
C LEU A 236 26.32 7.13 -15.00
N ALA A 237 27.07 7.18 -13.89
CA ALA A 237 27.91 6.06 -13.49
C ALA A 237 27.10 4.88 -12.93
N ARG A 238 25.95 5.18 -12.32
CA ARG A 238 25.07 4.16 -11.70
C ARG A 238 23.60 4.56 -11.91
N PRO A 239 23.02 4.29 -13.09
CA PRO A 239 21.62 4.67 -13.37
C PRO A 239 20.63 3.95 -12.45
N GLY A 240 20.79 2.67 -12.18
CA GLY A 240 19.96 1.89 -11.27
C GLY A 240 18.55 1.63 -11.82
N PHE A 241 18.44 1.39 -13.12
CA PHE A 241 17.15 1.18 -13.78
C PHE A 241 16.35 0.03 -13.17
N THR A 242 15.18 0.35 -12.65
CA THR A 242 14.21 -0.63 -12.16
C THR A 242 13.19 -0.99 -13.23
N TRP A 243 12.85 -0.07 -14.10
CA TRP A 243 12.01 -0.27 -15.28
C TRP A 243 12.89 -0.28 -16.54
N THR A 244 12.94 -1.26 -17.40
CA THR A 244 12.28 -2.57 -17.32
C THR A 244 13.32 -3.68 -17.59
N PRO A 245 13.27 -4.81 -16.87
CA PRO A 245 14.09 -5.99 -17.16
C PRO A 245 13.80 -6.59 -18.54
N GLY A 246 14.82 -7.21 -19.15
CA GLY A 246 14.69 -7.93 -20.40
C GLY A 246 14.62 -7.09 -21.67
N SER A 247 14.45 -5.76 -21.58
CA SER A 247 14.62 -4.86 -22.71
C SER A 247 16.08 -4.45 -22.85
N PRO A 248 16.71 -4.62 -24.02
CA PRO A 248 18.07 -4.13 -24.24
C PRO A 248 18.13 -2.62 -24.08
N GLU A 249 19.08 -2.13 -23.32
CA GLU A 249 19.34 -0.69 -23.21
C GLU A 249 19.55 -0.08 -24.62
N GLY A 250 18.92 1.08 -24.86
CA GLY A 250 19.06 1.79 -26.12
C GLY A 250 18.10 1.36 -27.23
N ILE A 251 17.09 0.52 -26.97
CA ILE A 251 15.95 0.39 -27.88
C ILE A 251 15.21 1.73 -27.85
N ARG A 252 15.07 2.38 -29.01
CA ARG A 252 14.48 3.73 -29.12
C ARG A 252 13.02 3.84 -28.65
N SER A 253 12.33 2.74 -28.45
CA SER A 253 10.95 2.69 -28.00
C SER A 253 10.81 2.50 -26.48
N GLU A 254 11.92 2.29 -25.75
CA GLU A 254 11.92 2.13 -24.31
C GLU A 254 12.72 3.23 -23.63
N VAL A 255 12.16 3.82 -22.57
CA VAL A 255 12.85 4.74 -21.67
C VAL A 255 13.12 3.99 -20.38
N HIS A 256 14.37 3.60 -20.18
CA HIS A 256 14.77 2.92 -18.95
C HIS A 256 14.91 3.93 -17.82
N ASP A 257 14.18 3.71 -16.73
CA ASP A 257 14.15 4.60 -15.60
C ASP A 257 14.23 3.86 -14.25
N ARG A 258 14.64 4.57 -13.24
CA ARG A 258 14.52 4.14 -11.86
C ARG A 258 13.27 4.79 -11.27
N ILE A 259 12.20 4.01 -11.19
CA ILE A 259 10.88 4.44 -10.71
C ILE A 259 10.47 3.77 -9.40
N ASP A 260 11.19 2.73 -9.00
CA ASP A 260 11.02 2.06 -7.71
C ASP A 260 12.01 2.65 -6.71
N TRP A 261 11.52 3.24 -5.62
CA TRP A 261 12.37 3.93 -4.65
C TRP A 261 12.21 3.42 -3.23
N VAL A 262 13.31 3.48 -2.48
CA VAL A 262 13.34 3.40 -1.03
C VAL A 262 13.78 4.75 -0.49
N LEU A 263 12.85 5.49 0.08
CA LEU A 263 13.08 6.80 0.67
C LEU A 263 13.11 6.71 2.20
N ALA A 264 13.91 7.56 2.84
CA ALA A 264 14.06 7.58 4.29
C ALA A 264 13.98 9.00 4.86
N ALA A 265 13.35 9.15 6.03
CA ALA A 265 13.32 10.39 6.80
C ALA A 265 13.52 10.12 8.29
N GLY A 266 13.97 11.12 9.04
CA GLY A 266 14.20 11.02 10.49
C GLY A 266 15.52 10.34 10.85
N THR A 267 15.54 9.59 11.94
CA THR A 267 16.75 9.06 12.60
C THR A 267 17.26 7.76 11.95
N SER A 268 17.66 7.85 10.70
CA SER A 268 18.29 6.77 9.95
C SER A 268 19.40 7.33 9.03
N SER A 269 20.36 6.50 8.69
CA SER A 269 21.39 6.80 7.68
C SER A 269 21.54 5.62 6.72
N THR A 270 21.66 5.93 5.43
CA THR A 270 21.90 4.93 4.38
C THR A 270 23.32 4.39 4.49
N ILE A 271 23.47 3.07 4.57
CA ILE A 271 24.78 2.39 4.54
C ILE A 271 25.12 1.98 3.10
N ARG A 272 24.15 1.41 2.39
CA ARG A 272 24.24 0.99 1.00
C ARG A 272 22.85 0.82 0.40
N SER A 273 22.79 0.83 -0.93
CA SER A 273 21.58 0.52 -1.70
C SER A 273 21.98 -0.37 -2.87
N GLU A 274 21.25 -1.46 -3.10
CA GLU A 274 21.59 -2.55 -4.01
C GLU A 274 20.43 -2.84 -4.94
N LEU A 275 20.71 -2.95 -6.24
CA LEU A 275 19.74 -3.35 -7.25
C LEU A 275 19.60 -4.88 -7.28
N VAL A 276 18.38 -5.39 -7.20
CA VAL A 276 18.05 -6.82 -7.27
C VAL A 276 17.39 -7.09 -8.62
N GLY A 277 17.93 -8.00 -9.41
CA GLY A 277 17.45 -8.22 -10.76
C GLY A 277 18.03 -9.46 -11.43
N GLU A 278 17.86 -9.55 -12.74
CA GLU A 278 18.40 -10.60 -13.58
C GLU A 278 19.92 -10.45 -13.75
N SER A 279 20.63 -11.58 -13.85
CA SER A 279 22.09 -11.59 -14.00
C SER A 279 22.60 -11.00 -15.32
N ALA A 280 21.71 -10.83 -16.30
CA ALA A 280 22.07 -10.28 -17.61
C ALA A 280 22.32 -8.75 -17.57
N TYR A 281 21.80 -8.04 -16.58
CA TYR A 281 22.01 -6.61 -16.43
C TYR A 281 23.25 -6.33 -15.55
N ALA A 282 24.22 -5.60 -16.12
CA ALA A 282 25.53 -5.41 -15.47
C ALA A 282 25.50 -4.63 -14.14
N ASP A 283 24.48 -3.78 -13.96
CA ASP A 283 24.33 -2.96 -12.76
C ASP A 283 23.60 -3.66 -11.61
N VAL A 284 23.15 -4.90 -11.80
CA VAL A 284 22.52 -5.71 -10.74
C VAL A 284 23.58 -6.13 -9.72
N ASP A 285 23.33 -5.83 -8.45
CA ASP A 285 24.19 -6.21 -7.32
C ASP A 285 23.82 -7.59 -6.79
N ILE A 286 22.54 -7.92 -6.79
CA ILE A 286 22.00 -9.19 -6.29
C ILE A 286 21.23 -9.86 -7.44
N ALA A 287 21.88 -10.82 -8.07
CA ALA A 287 21.31 -11.53 -9.23
C ALA A 287 20.40 -12.68 -8.80
N VAL A 288 19.25 -12.78 -9.45
CA VAL A 288 18.28 -13.88 -9.30
C VAL A 288 17.75 -14.27 -10.68
N ASP A 289 17.87 -15.54 -11.03
CA ASP A 289 17.40 -16.08 -12.31
C ASP A 289 16.58 -17.36 -12.11
N PRO A 290 15.50 -17.58 -12.88
CA PRO A 290 14.87 -16.63 -13.79
C PRO A 290 14.26 -15.44 -13.03
N TRP A 291 14.24 -14.26 -13.65
CA TRP A 291 13.68 -13.06 -13.04
C TRP A 291 12.13 -13.08 -13.11
N PRO A 292 11.42 -12.82 -11.98
CA PRO A 292 9.98 -13.06 -11.91
C PRO A 292 9.07 -11.84 -12.16
N SER A 293 9.60 -10.69 -12.56
CA SER A 293 8.84 -9.45 -12.71
C SER A 293 9.31 -8.64 -13.92
N ASP A 294 8.53 -7.67 -14.35
CA ASP A 294 8.89 -6.62 -15.32
C ASP A 294 9.56 -5.40 -14.65
N HIS A 295 9.69 -5.41 -13.33
CA HIS A 295 10.51 -4.46 -12.57
C HIS A 295 11.68 -5.15 -11.90
N ARG A 296 12.81 -4.43 -11.69
CA ARG A 296 13.85 -4.84 -10.74
C ARG A 296 13.53 -4.31 -9.35
N GLY A 297 13.92 -5.06 -8.32
CA GLY A 297 13.77 -4.63 -6.94
C GLY A 297 14.92 -3.74 -6.47
N LEU A 298 14.68 -2.90 -5.47
CA LEU A 298 15.69 -2.11 -4.81
C LEU A 298 15.71 -2.43 -3.32
N VAL A 299 16.89 -2.80 -2.76
CA VAL A 299 17.06 -3.04 -1.33
C VAL A 299 18.11 -2.11 -0.75
N SER A 300 17.71 -1.33 0.26
CA SER A 300 18.60 -0.39 0.94
C SER A 300 18.84 -0.80 2.39
N THR A 301 20.08 -0.72 2.83
CA THR A 301 20.53 -1.03 4.19
C THR A 301 20.74 0.26 4.96
N PHE A 302 20.14 0.35 6.14
CA PHE A 302 20.21 1.52 7.00
C PHE A 302 20.76 1.18 8.38
N ASP A 303 21.46 2.15 8.98
CA ASP A 303 21.61 2.24 10.43
C ASP A 303 20.44 3.04 10.98
N VAL A 304 19.63 2.43 11.85
CA VAL A 304 18.36 2.97 12.34
C VAL A 304 18.36 3.06 13.84
N THR A 305 17.99 4.22 14.38
CA THR A 305 17.70 4.37 15.81
C THR A 305 16.18 4.30 16.03
N PRO A 306 15.62 3.13 16.41
CA PRO A 306 14.17 2.97 16.55
C PRO A 306 13.62 3.84 17.69
N ALA A 307 12.48 4.47 17.45
CA ALA A 307 11.78 5.28 18.45
C ALA A 307 11.04 4.42 19.46
N ALA A 308 10.77 4.97 20.64
CA ALA A 308 9.83 4.34 21.57
C ALA A 308 8.44 4.23 20.92
N MET A 309 7.80 3.07 21.08
CA MET A 309 6.45 2.84 20.58
C MET A 309 5.48 3.83 21.23
N PRO A 310 4.67 4.57 20.46
CA PRO A 310 3.65 5.43 21.03
C PRO A 310 2.53 4.61 21.67
N VAL A 311 1.76 5.24 22.57
CA VAL A 311 0.55 4.61 23.09
C VAL A 311 -0.41 4.34 21.94
N LEU A 312 -0.77 3.07 21.73
CA LEU A 312 -1.59 2.65 20.61
C LEU A 312 -2.43 1.41 20.92
N VAL A 313 -3.39 1.15 20.06
CA VAL A 313 -4.07 -0.14 19.86
C VAL A 313 -4.00 -0.49 18.38
N SER A 314 -3.91 -1.78 18.09
CA SER A 314 -3.95 -2.35 16.73
C SER A 314 -4.85 -3.57 16.76
N VAL A 315 -5.58 -3.85 15.68
CA VAL A 315 -6.46 -5.01 15.57
C VAL A 315 -5.92 -5.99 14.54
N SER A 316 -6.20 -7.29 14.74
CA SER A 316 -5.80 -8.35 13.80
C SER A 316 -6.40 -8.16 12.41
N SER A 317 -7.60 -7.61 12.32
CA SER A 317 -8.28 -7.25 11.08
C SER A 317 -9.20 -6.05 11.29
N ARG A 318 -9.31 -5.21 10.27
CA ARG A 318 -10.29 -4.11 10.25
C ARG A 318 -11.69 -4.59 9.84
N ARG A 319 -11.79 -5.70 9.12
CA ARG A 319 -13.02 -6.36 8.70
C ARG A 319 -13.06 -7.77 9.27
N LEU A 320 -14.14 -8.08 9.98
CA LEU A 320 -14.38 -9.36 10.64
C LEU A 320 -15.78 -9.87 10.32
N GLU A 321 -15.94 -11.18 10.30
CA GLU A 321 -17.25 -11.81 10.33
C GLU A 321 -17.66 -12.19 11.76
N LEU A 322 -18.95 -12.27 12.01
CA LEU A 322 -19.48 -12.69 13.31
C LEU A 322 -18.98 -14.09 13.67
N GLY A 323 -18.35 -14.21 14.82
CA GLY A 323 -17.74 -15.43 15.30
C GLY A 323 -16.22 -15.48 15.14
N ASP A 324 -15.65 -14.56 14.34
CA ASP A 324 -14.19 -14.41 14.31
C ASP A 324 -13.69 -13.86 15.64
N ALA A 325 -12.52 -14.33 16.07
CA ALA A 325 -11.83 -13.73 17.20
C ALA A 325 -11.22 -12.39 16.82
N LEU A 326 -11.47 -11.36 17.62
CA LEU A 326 -10.81 -10.05 17.48
C LEU A 326 -9.61 -9.99 18.44
N ASP A 327 -8.40 -10.09 17.91
CA ASP A 327 -7.19 -9.85 18.65
C ASP A 327 -6.85 -8.35 18.63
N VAL A 328 -6.75 -7.76 19.83
CA VAL A 328 -6.38 -6.35 20.01
C VAL A 328 -5.03 -6.30 20.68
N ARG A 329 -4.01 -5.92 19.92
CA ARG A 329 -2.68 -5.62 20.45
C ARG A 329 -2.66 -4.19 20.98
N PHE A 330 -1.98 -3.95 22.10
CA PHE A 330 -1.87 -2.65 22.70
C PHE A 330 -0.44 -2.34 23.17
N HIS A 331 -0.09 -1.05 23.15
CA HIS A 331 1.01 -0.46 23.90
C HIS A 331 0.43 0.64 24.80
N ALA A 332 0.53 0.45 26.11
CA ALA A 332 -0.15 1.24 27.14
C ALA A 332 0.87 1.90 28.09
N PRO A 333 0.49 2.93 28.83
CA PRO A 333 1.33 3.50 29.90
C PRO A 333 1.65 2.52 31.05
N GLY A 334 1.00 1.35 31.12
CA GLY A 334 1.22 0.33 32.16
C GLY A 334 0.63 0.70 33.53
N ARG A 335 -0.43 1.50 33.54
CA ARG A 335 -1.07 1.96 34.79
C ARG A 335 -2.15 0.97 35.25
N SER A 336 -2.30 0.86 36.55
CA SER A 336 -3.38 0.05 37.13
C SER A 336 -4.76 0.60 36.72
N GLY A 337 -5.65 -0.32 36.31
CA GLY A 337 -7.02 -0.01 35.91
C GLY A 337 -7.19 0.38 34.44
N GLU A 338 -6.12 0.34 33.65
CA GLU A 338 -6.22 0.41 32.18
C GLU A 338 -6.88 -0.84 31.61
N ARG A 339 -7.65 -0.67 30.54
CA ARG A 339 -8.40 -1.76 29.88
C ARG A 339 -8.60 -1.49 28.42
N ILE A 340 -8.77 -2.54 27.64
CA ILE A 340 -9.26 -2.46 26.25
C ILE A 340 -10.78 -2.59 26.29
N GLY A 341 -11.48 -1.66 25.64
CA GLY A 341 -12.93 -1.68 25.44
C GLY A 341 -13.30 -1.81 23.99
N ILE A 342 -14.37 -2.55 23.70
CA ILE A 342 -15.02 -2.57 22.40
C ILE A 342 -16.20 -1.60 22.45
N LEU A 343 -16.12 -0.54 21.67
CA LEU A 343 -17.10 0.54 21.64
C LEU A 343 -17.87 0.52 20.32
N PRO A 344 -19.16 0.78 20.28
CA PRO A 344 -19.81 1.18 19.04
C PRO A 344 -19.09 2.39 18.43
N ALA A 345 -19.01 2.48 17.10
CA ALA A 345 -18.34 3.59 16.43
C ALA A 345 -18.81 4.95 16.95
N GLY A 346 -17.87 5.83 17.27
CA GLY A 346 -18.15 7.13 17.91
C GLY A 346 -18.59 7.06 19.38
N GLY A 347 -18.56 5.88 19.99
CA GLY A 347 -18.98 5.67 21.37
C GLY A 347 -17.99 6.18 22.42
N THR A 348 -18.42 6.12 23.69
CA THR A 348 -17.61 6.45 24.86
C THR A 348 -17.36 5.20 25.71
N ALA A 349 -16.50 5.28 26.71
CA ALA A 349 -16.26 4.18 27.64
C ALA A 349 -17.53 3.64 28.31
N ALA A 350 -18.56 4.50 28.50
CA ALA A 350 -19.85 4.10 29.07
C ALA A 350 -20.71 3.25 28.12
N SER A 351 -20.47 3.33 26.81
CA SER A 351 -21.17 2.54 25.78
C SER A 351 -20.42 1.26 25.40
N ALA A 352 -19.32 0.92 26.11
CA ALA A 352 -18.56 -0.29 25.82
C ALA A 352 -19.46 -1.54 25.92
N VAL A 353 -19.44 -2.37 24.88
CA VAL A 353 -20.18 -3.64 24.81
C VAL A 353 -19.38 -4.80 25.41
N ALA A 354 -18.04 -4.66 25.44
CA ALA A 354 -17.12 -5.60 26.09
C ALA A 354 -15.88 -4.83 26.55
N PHE A 355 -15.20 -5.34 27.58
CA PHE A 355 -13.87 -4.86 27.95
C PHE A 355 -13.08 -5.93 28.72
N LEU A 356 -11.75 -5.87 28.55
CA LEU A 356 -10.79 -6.72 29.27
C LEU A 356 -9.70 -5.84 29.89
N PRO A 357 -9.27 -6.11 31.15
CA PRO A 357 -8.20 -5.36 31.79
C PRO A 357 -6.85 -5.65 31.15
N THR A 358 -5.99 -4.63 31.03
CA THR A 358 -4.58 -4.84 30.62
C THR A 358 -3.74 -5.48 31.73
N GLY A 359 -4.26 -5.53 32.96
CA GLY A 359 -3.50 -6.03 34.12
C GLY A 359 -2.35 -5.11 34.55
N GLY A 360 -2.24 -3.90 33.99
CA GLY A 360 -1.10 -3.00 34.20
C GLY A 360 0.10 -3.33 33.31
N ALA A 361 -0.08 -4.21 32.31
CA ALA A 361 0.94 -4.47 31.30
C ALA A 361 1.13 -3.26 30.38
N VAL A 362 2.38 -3.02 29.97
CA VAL A 362 2.74 -2.00 28.97
C VAL A 362 2.39 -2.52 27.58
N ASP A 363 2.69 -3.78 27.31
CA ASP A 363 2.43 -4.43 26.02
C ASP A 363 1.62 -5.70 26.20
N GLY A 364 0.77 -6.01 25.24
CA GLY A 364 0.03 -7.27 25.23
C GLY A 364 -0.96 -7.38 24.10
N THR A 365 -1.57 -8.56 24.00
CA THR A 365 -2.69 -8.85 23.10
C THR A 365 -3.85 -9.41 23.93
N LEU A 366 -5.06 -8.92 23.67
CA LEU A 366 -6.29 -9.38 24.29
C LEU A 366 -7.25 -9.82 23.19
N SER A 367 -7.79 -11.04 23.33
CA SER A 367 -8.73 -11.62 22.37
C SER A 367 -10.17 -11.43 22.85
N PHE A 368 -11.02 -10.95 21.96
CA PHE A 368 -12.45 -10.76 22.19
C PHE A 368 -13.26 -11.70 21.32
N ASP A 369 -14.27 -12.33 21.92
CA ASP A 369 -15.28 -13.08 21.21
C ASP A 369 -16.31 -12.11 20.61
N THR A 370 -16.54 -12.21 19.30
CA THR A 370 -17.51 -11.36 18.58
C THR A 370 -18.89 -12.00 18.44
N THR A 371 -19.09 -13.26 18.86
CA THR A 371 -20.30 -14.07 18.61
C THR A 371 -21.60 -13.40 19.07
N GLY A 372 -21.59 -12.60 20.10
CA GLY A 372 -22.78 -11.94 20.66
C GLY A 372 -22.95 -10.47 20.25
N LEU A 373 -22.08 -9.96 19.40
CA LEU A 373 -22.11 -8.55 19.01
C LEU A 373 -23.02 -8.34 17.77
N PRO A 374 -23.82 -7.26 17.71
CA PRO A 374 -24.54 -6.91 16.48
C PRO A 374 -23.58 -6.54 15.33
N PRO A 375 -23.89 -6.89 14.07
CA PRO A 375 -23.13 -6.43 12.90
C PRO A 375 -23.19 -4.90 12.78
N ARG A 376 -22.04 -4.25 12.83
CA ARG A 376 -21.89 -2.79 12.68
C ARG A 376 -20.43 -2.36 12.78
N ALA A 377 -20.16 -1.06 12.59
CA ALA A 377 -18.87 -0.45 12.90
C ALA A 377 -18.64 -0.34 14.42
N TYR A 378 -17.42 -0.65 14.83
CA TYR A 378 -16.92 -0.58 16.20
C TYR A 378 -15.56 0.12 16.26
N GLU A 379 -15.12 0.39 17.48
CA GLU A 379 -13.75 0.81 17.81
C GLU A 379 -13.20 -0.04 18.95
N ALA A 380 -11.99 -0.57 18.78
CA ALA A 380 -11.21 -1.07 19.90
C ALA A 380 -10.47 0.12 20.53
N ALA A 381 -10.64 0.31 21.83
CA ALA A 381 -10.13 1.48 22.53
C ALA A 381 -9.35 1.10 23.80
N LEU A 382 -8.15 1.66 23.96
CA LEU A 382 -7.42 1.65 25.22
C LEU A 382 -7.99 2.76 26.11
N LEU A 383 -8.48 2.37 27.26
CA LEU A 383 -9.14 3.23 28.23
C LEU A 383 -8.32 3.34 29.51
N ALA A 384 -8.12 4.55 30.00
CA ALA A 384 -7.63 4.82 31.35
C ALA A 384 -8.66 4.38 32.42
N LYS A 385 -8.23 4.29 33.67
CA LYS A 385 -9.09 3.93 34.81
C LYS A 385 -10.34 4.80 34.93
N ASP A 386 -10.22 6.11 34.63
CA ASP A 386 -11.29 7.09 34.64
C ASP A 386 -12.22 7.05 33.43
N GLY A 387 -11.95 6.17 32.45
CA GLY A 387 -12.71 6.02 31.22
C GLY A 387 -12.24 6.93 30.08
N ARG A 388 -11.21 7.73 30.25
CA ARG A 388 -10.62 8.54 29.19
C ARG A 388 -9.99 7.62 28.12
N VAL A 389 -10.29 7.88 26.86
CA VAL A 389 -9.70 7.17 25.73
C VAL A 389 -8.25 7.61 25.54
N LEU A 390 -7.31 6.67 25.54
CA LEU A 390 -5.89 6.88 25.29
C LEU A 390 -5.52 6.66 23.82
N ALA A 391 -6.11 5.63 23.21
CA ALA A 391 -6.00 5.31 21.80
C ALA A 391 -7.25 4.58 21.34
N ARG A 392 -7.62 4.66 20.06
CA ARG A 392 -8.73 3.90 19.48
C ARG A 392 -8.46 3.58 18.02
N ILE A 393 -9.01 2.47 17.54
CA ILE A 393 -8.90 2.01 16.17
C ILE A 393 -10.24 1.45 15.70
N PRO A 394 -10.77 1.86 14.53
CA PRO A 394 -12.02 1.33 14.02
C PRO A 394 -11.87 -0.07 13.43
N PHE A 395 -12.94 -0.86 13.53
CA PHE A 395 -13.13 -2.12 12.81
C PHE A 395 -14.61 -2.34 12.51
N TRP A 396 -14.89 -3.21 11.55
CA TRP A 396 -16.24 -3.51 11.10
C TRP A 396 -16.55 -4.99 11.31
N LEU A 397 -17.73 -5.25 11.84
CA LEU A 397 -18.24 -6.59 12.07
C LEU A 397 -19.47 -6.81 11.20
N TYR A 398 -19.41 -7.82 10.34
CA TYR A 398 -20.48 -8.20 9.42
C TYR A 398 -21.05 -9.57 9.77
N ALA A 399 -22.30 -9.84 9.40
CA ALA A 399 -22.82 -11.20 9.41
C ALA A 399 -22.05 -12.04 8.37
N ALA A 400 -21.84 -13.32 8.67
CA ALA A 400 -21.18 -14.23 7.74
C ALA A 400 -21.90 -14.23 6.38
N GLY A 401 -21.10 -14.16 5.30
CA GLY A 401 -21.59 -14.14 3.94
C GLY A 401 -22.28 -12.84 3.51
N THR A 402 -22.18 -11.74 4.27
CA THR A 402 -22.61 -10.42 3.82
C THR A 402 -21.83 -10.04 2.57
N PRO A 403 -22.47 -9.74 1.41
CA PRO A 403 -21.75 -9.39 0.20
C PRO A 403 -21.16 -7.99 0.28
N THR A 404 -20.06 -7.77 -0.43
CA THR A 404 -19.61 -6.43 -0.80
C THR A 404 -20.65 -5.79 -1.71
N THR A 405 -20.94 -4.50 -1.54
CA THR A 405 -21.90 -3.77 -2.35
C THR A 405 -21.33 -2.48 -2.90
N VAL A 406 -21.77 -2.11 -4.11
CA VAL A 406 -21.54 -0.82 -4.74
C VAL A 406 -22.88 -0.26 -5.21
N THR A 407 -23.14 1.00 -4.94
CA THR A 407 -24.38 1.67 -5.35
C THR A 407 -24.09 3.09 -5.83
N THR A 408 -24.88 3.56 -6.79
CA THR A 408 -24.89 4.96 -7.20
C THR A 408 -26.05 5.70 -6.55
N SER A 409 -25.88 6.98 -6.24
CA SER A 409 -26.95 7.78 -5.57
C SER A 409 -28.20 7.94 -6.43
N ARG A 410 -28.08 7.80 -7.74
CA ARG A 410 -29.18 7.91 -8.73
C ARG A 410 -29.01 6.92 -9.86
N THR A 411 -30.09 6.68 -10.59
CA THR A 411 -30.11 5.85 -11.80
C THR A 411 -30.06 6.67 -13.09
N VAL A 412 -30.10 8.00 -12.99
CA VAL A 412 -29.99 8.94 -14.13
C VAL A 412 -29.22 10.18 -13.68
N TYR A 413 -28.23 10.57 -14.47
CA TYR A 413 -27.40 11.77 -14.30
C TYR A 413 -27.44 12.60 -15.58
N ALA A 414 -27.33 13.93 -15.48
CA ALA A 414 -27.03 14.78 -16.62
C ALA A 414 -25.55 14.66 -17.00
N GLN A 415 -25.22 14.87 -18.26
CA GLN A 415 -23.83 14.89 -18.71
C GLN A 415 -23.02 15.96 -17.97
N GLY A 416 -21.90 15.57 -17.37
CA GLY A 416 -21.04 16.45 -16.56
C GLY A 416 -21.49 16.60 -15.10
N GLU A 417 -22.60 15.99 -14.70
CA GLU A 417 -23.02 15.92 -13.30
C GLU A 417 -22.16 14.89 -12.55
N PRO A 418 -21.63 15.18 -11.33
CA PRO A 418 -20.89 14.21 -10.53
C PRO A 418 -21.68 12.92 -10.29
N ILE A 419 -21.03 11.77 -10.44
CA ILE A 419 -21.61 10.46 -10.19
C ILE A 419 -21.18 10.01 -8.80
N GLU A 420 -22.07 10.17 -7.82
CA GLU A 420 -21.83 9.76 -6.44
C GLU A 420 -22.00 8.24 -6.29
N VAL A 421 -21.00 7.61 -5.71
CA VAL A 421 -20.90 6.15 -5.49
C VAL A 421 -20.70 5.89 -4.01
N SER A 422 -21.35 4.85 -3.49
CA SER A 422 -21.14 4.34 -2.13
C SER A 422 -20.80 2.86 -2.19
N TRP A 423 -19.92 2.42 -1.30
CA TRP A 423 -19.63 1.00 -1.13
C TRP A 423 -19.70 0.60 0.35
N ALA A 424 -19.91 -0.69 0.60
CA ALA A 424 -19.90 -1.28 1.92
C ALA A 424 -19.35 -2.71 1.89
N ASN A 425 -18.75 -3.12 3.01
CA ASN A 425 -18.16 -4.44 3.21
C ASN A 425 -17.06 -4.78 2.18
N ALA A 426 -16.30 -3.77 1.75
CA ALA A 426 -15.08 -4.00 0.97
C ALA A 426 -13.99 -4.66 1.84
N PRO A 427 -13.00 -5.34 1.27
CA PRO A 427 -11.86 -5.87 2.01
C PRO A 427 -11.06 -4.78 2.73
N GLY A 428 -11.03 -3.56 2.18
CA GLY A 428 -10.32 -2.40 2.73
C GLY A 428 -8.82 -2.48 2.48
N MET A 429 -8.41 -3.06 1.37
CA MET A 429 -7.04 -3.01 0.89
C MET A 429 -6.73 -1.59 0.41
N LYS A 430 -5.48 -1.18 0.49
CA LYS A 430 -5.07 0.18 0.13
C LYS A 430 -5.41 0.51 -1.32
N TRP A 431 -5.24 -0.45 -2.21
CA TRP A 431 -5.48 -0.30 -3.64
C TRP A 431 -6.76 -0.99 -4.12
N ASP A 432 -7.78 -1.17 -3.24
CA ASP A 432 -9.13 -1.41 -3.71
C ASP A 432 -9.63 -0.18 -4.46
N TRP A 433 -10.24 -0.36 -5.62
CA TRP A 433 -10.62 0.75 -6.47
C TRP A 433 -11.99 0.57 -7.13
N LEU A 434 -12.60 1.70 -7.46
CA LEU A 434 -13.86 1.81 -8.18
C LEU A 434 -13.54 2.10 -9.64
N GLY A 435 -13.89 1.20 -10.54
CA GLY A 435 -13.81 1.42 -11.97
C GLY A 435 -15.18 1.78 -12.54
N LEU A 436 -15.25 2.79 -13.40
CA LEU A 436 -16.45 3.17 -14.14
C LEU A 436 -16.37 2.57 -15.54
N TYR A 437 -17.44 1.87 -15.96
CA TYR A 437 -17.52 1.10 -17.18
C TYR A 437 -18.78 1.44 -17.99
N GLU A 438 -18.76 1.23 -19.32
CA GLU A 438 -20.01 1.05 -20.06
C GLU A 438 -20.71 -0.20 -19.53
N ALA A 439 -22.03 -0.15 -19.33
CA ALA A 439 -22.77 -1.25 -18.72
C ALA A 439 -22.64 -2.54 -19.55
N GLY A 440 -22.22 -3.62 -18.88
CA GLY A 440 -21.97 -4.93 -19.51
C GLY A 440 -20.66 -4.97 -20.32
N ALA A 441 -19.78 -3.98 -20.18
CA ALA A 441 -18.48 -4.00 -20.87
C ALA A 441 -17.65 -5.21 -20.42
N ASN A 442 -17.04 -5.84 -21.42
CA ASN A 442 -16.05 -6.90 -21.25
C ASN A 442 -14.99 -6.70 -22.36
N ASP A 443 -13.72 -6.68 -21.99
CA ASP A 443 -12.60 -6.54 -22.92
C ASP A 443 -12.27 -7.81 -23.70
N GLY A 444 -13.12 -8.86 -23.58
CA GLY A 444 -12.91 -10.15 -24.21
C GLY A 444 -12.12 -11.15 -23.36
N SER A 445 -11.59 -10.71 -22.22
CA SER A 445 -10.99 -11.62 -21.24
C SER A 445 -12.06 -12.43 -20.51
N PRO A 446 -11.78 -13.65 -20.07
CA PRO A 446 -12.75 -14.41 -19.28
C PRO A 446 -13.07 -13.68 -17.96
N ILE A 447 -14.35 -13.39 -17.70
CA ILE A 447 -14.80 -12.98 -16.37
C ILE A 447 -14.76 -14.24 -15.50
N ALA A 448 -13.60 -14.54 -14.93
CA ALA A 448 -13.46 -15.67 -14.03
C ALA A 448 -13.71 -15.22 -12.60
N THR A 449 -14.56 -15.91 -11.88
CA THR A 449 -14.73 -15.75 -10.43
C THR A 449 -13.46 -16.07 -9.63
N THR A 450 -12.47 -16.68 -10.30
CA THR A 450 -11.18 -17.12 -9.76
C THR A 450 -9.99 -16.35 -10.33
N CYS A 451 -10.21 -15.34 -11.15
CA CYS A 451 -9.12 -14.48 -11.63
C CYS A 451 -8.61 -13.63 -10.48
N PHE A 452 -7.36 -13.83 -10.09
CA PHE A 452 -6.73 -13.07 -9.01
C PHE A 452 -6.02 -11.83 -9.54
N SER A 453 -5.57 -11.88 -10.76
CA SER A 453 -4.80 -10.87 -11.46
C SER A 453 -5.23 -10.82 -12.92
N GLY A 454 -4.53 -10.10 -13.76
CA GLY A 454 -4.88 -9.91 -15.15
C GLY A 454 -6.21 -9.17 -15.33
N TYR A 455 -6.57 -8.89 -16.54
CA TYR A 455 -7.69 -7.99 -16.84
C TYR A 455 -9.07 -8.55 -16.48
N CYS A 456 -9.25 -9.86 -16.36
CA CYS A 456 -10.52 -10.51 -15.95
C CYS A 456 -11.78 -9.95 -16.61
N GLY A 457 -11.69 -9.43 -17.82
CA GLY A 457 -12.76 -8.69 -18.49
C GLY A 457 -13.00 -7.27 -17.93
N ASN A 458 -12.09 -6.70 -17.18
CA ASN A 458 -12.18 -5.41 -16.52
C ASN A 458 -11.08 -4.40 -16.93
N GLY A 459 -10.25 -4.72 -17.93
CA GLY A 459 -9.14 -3.87 -18.33
C GLY A 459 -9.55 -2.54 -18.98
N HIS A 460 -10.75 -2.44 -19.57
CA HIS A 460 -11.21 -1.23 -20.26
C HIS A 460 -12.11 -0.35 -19.38
N TYR A 461 -11.62 0.05 -18.22
CA TYR A 461 -12.31 1.05 -17.39
C TYR A 461 -12.17 2.45 -17.99
N LEU A 462 -13.19 3.27 -17.81
CA LEU A 462 -13.26 4.62 -18.37
C LEU A 462 -12.58 5.64 -17.45
N LEU A 463 -12.88 5.57 -16.17
CA LEU A 463 -12.33 6.39 -15.08
C LEU A 463 -12.19 5.51 -13.85
N TYR A 464 -11.33 5.89 -12.90
CA TYR A 464 -11.21 5.18 -11.63
C TYR A 464 -10.99 6.10 -10.44
N GLU A 465 -11.30 5.57 -9.24
CA GLU A 465 -11.08 6.18 -7.92
C GLU A 465 -10.65 5.11 -6.94
N TYR A 466 -9.63 5.35 -6.12
CA TYR A 466 -9.28 4.44 -5.03
C TYR A 466 -10.26 4.55 -3.85
N THR A 467 -10.38 3.48 -3.05
CA THR A 467 -11.23 3.46 -1.84
C THR A 467 -10.48 3.88 -0.59
N ASP A 468 -9.18 4.23 -0.69
CA ASP A 468 -8.31 4.66 0.39
C ASP A 468 -8.29 3.71 1.59
N ALA A 469 -8.19 2.42 1.31
CA ALA A 469 -8.20 1.38 2.33
C ALA A 469 -9.49 1.37 3.20
N SER A 470 -10.58 1.91 2.70
CA SER A 470 -11.85 2.02 3.43
C SER A 470 -12.75 0.82 3.19
N ILE A 471 -13.30 0.26 4.29
CA ILE A 471 -14.23 -0.88 4.24
C ILE A 471 -15.62 -0.43 3.78
N GLU A 472 -16.00 0.78 4.11
CA GLU A 472 -17.21 1.45 3.62
C GLU A 472 -16.91 2.93 3.38
N GLY A 473 -17.54 3.52 2.38
CA GLY A 473 -17.30 4.92 2.04
C GLY A 473 -18.13 5.42 0.88
N THR A 474 -17.77 6.64 0.45
CA THR A 474 -18.34 7.32 -0.70
C THR A 474 -17.24 7.98 -1.52
N ALA A 475 -17.39 7.97 -2.84
CA ALA A 475 -16.56 8.71 -3.78
C ALA A 475 -17.44 9.35 -4.86
N SER A 476 -16.87 10.20 -5.69
CA SER A 476 -17.59 10.84 -6.78
C SER A 476 -16.73 10.88 -8.03
N PHE A 477 -17.22 10.31 -9.13
CA PHE A 477 -16.58 10.51 -10.43
C PHE A 477 -16.85 11.92 -10.95
N THR A 478 -15.79 12.65 -11.27
CA THR A 478 -15.80 14.05 -11.68
C THR A 478 -14.70 14.33 -12.72
N ALA A 479 -14.45 15.58 -13.02
CA ALA A 479 -13.32 15.99 -13.88
C ALA A 479 -11.93 15.74 -13.24
N SER A 480 -11.87 15.50 -11.93
CA SER A 480 -10.64 15.19 -11.21
C SER A 480 -10.39 13.69 -11.03
N SER A 481 -11.32 12.84 -11.44
CA SER A 481 -11.13 11.38 -11.39
C SER A 481 -10.01 10.95 -12.33
N ALA A 482 -9.24 9.95 -11.89
CA ALA A 482 -8.15 9.44 -12.69
C ALA A 482 -8.65 8.85 -14.02
N PRO A 483 -8.02 9.19 -15.14
CA PRO A 483 -8.45 8.74 -16.46
C PRO A 483 -8.03 7.28 -16.71
N GLY A 484 -8.93 6.56 -17.38
CA GLY A 484 -8.63 5.30 -18.04
C GLY A 484 -8.78 5.50 -19.57
N TYR A 485 -9.73 4.79 -20.17
CA TYR A 485 -9.98 4.88 -21.61
C TYR A 485 -10.94 6.02 -22.01
N ALA A 486 -11.32 6.91 -21.08
CA ALA A 486 -12.15 8.06 -21.37
C ALA A 486 -11.72 9.28 -20.56
N THR A 487 -12.24 10.44 -20.96
CA THR A 487 -12.11 11.70 -20.23
C THR A 487 -13.47 12.21 -19.81
N TRP A 488 -13.50 12.97 -18.72
CA TRP A 488 -14.70 13.66 -18.28
C TRP A 488 -15.00 14.89 -19.16
N PRO A 489 -16.30 15.21 -19.46
CA PRO A 489 -17.51 14.47 -19.08
C PRO A 489 -17.77 13.28 -20.02
N LEU A 490 -18.25 12.17 -19.45
CA LEU A 490 -18.63 11.00 -20.25
C LEU A 490 -19.78 11.33 -21.21
N ARG A 491 -19.84 10.62 -22.33
CA ARG A 491 -20.95 10.73 -23.30
C ARG A 491 -22.26 10.21 -22.73
N PRO A 492 -23.43 10.66 -23.25
CA PRO A 492 -24.70 10.01 -22.96
C PRO A 492 -24.64 8.51 -23.26
N GLY A 493 -25.08 7.67 -22.31
CA GLY A 493 -24.95 6.22 -22.40
C GLY A 493 -25.47 5.50 -21.16
N VAL A 494 -25.25 4.20 -21.07
CA VAL A 494 -25.57 3.37 -19.91
C VAL A 494 -24.27 2.86 -19.31
N TYR A 495 -24.10 3.04 -18.02
CA TYR A 495 -22.85 2.81 -17.30
C TYR A 495 -23.08 2.01 -16.03
N GLU A 496 -22.03 1.43 -15.49
CA GLU A 496 -21.97 0.78 -14.18
C GLU A 496 -20.65 1.07 -13.49
N VAL A 497 -20.63 0.96 -12.17
CA VAL A 497 -19.39 1.05 -11.37
C VAL A 497 -19.11 -0.32 -10.80
N ARG A 498 -17.86 -0.76 -10.89
CA ARG A 498 -17.34 -2.01 -10.30
C ARG A 498 -16.35 -1.68 -9.21
N LEU A 499 -16.36 -2.46 -8.12
CA LEU A 499 -15.29 -2.44 -7.10
C LEU A 499 -14.34 -3.59 -7.39
N LEU A 500 -13.08 -3.25 -7.56
CA LEU A 500 -11.99 -4.15 -7.90
C LEU A 500 -10.98 -4.21 -6.75
N LEU A 501 -10.27 -5.34 -6.65
CA LEU A 501 -9.44 -5.65 -5.49
C LEU A 501 -7.97 -5.35 -5.73
N ASP A 502 -7.39 -4.63 -4.78
CA ASP A 502 -5.97 -4.61 -4.43
C ASP A 502 -5.03 -4.49 -5.65
N ASP A 503 -5.21 -3.43 -6.45
CA ASP A 503 -4.47 -3.15 -7.68
C ASP A 503 -4.71 -4.13 -8.84
N GLY A 504 -5.56 -5.13 -8.63
CA GLY A 504 -5.92 -6.12 -9.64
C GLY A 504 -7.24 -5.80 -10.33
N TYR A 505 -7.59 -6.66 -11.28
CA TYR A 505 -8.80 -6.49 -12.11
C TYR A 505 -9.96 -7.43 -11.70
N ARG A 506 -9.87 -8.08 -10.56
CA ARG A 506 -10.95 -8.90 -10.02
C ARG A 506 -12.03 -8.01 -9.40
N SER A 507 -13.20 -7.94 -10.03
CA SER A 507 -14.35 -7.26 -9.45
C SER A 507 -15.08 -8.13 -8.40
N VAL A 508 -15.48 -7.54 -7.29
CA VAL A 508 -16.22 -8.21 -6.20
C VAL A 508 -17.63 -7.69 -6.03
N ALA A 509 -17.93 -6.53 -6.59
CA ALA A 509 -19.27 -5.95 -6.60
C ALA A 509 -19.43 -5.04 -7.81
N SER A 510 -20.70 -4.89 -8.27
CA SER A 510 -21.07 -3.95 -9.31
C SER A 510 -22.34 -3.22 -8.92
N SER A 511 -22.46 -1.95 -9.31
CA SER A 511 -23.70 -1.19 -9.17
C SER A 511 -24.76 -1.71 -10.14
N ILE A 512 -26.03 -1.39 -9.87
CA ILE A 512 -27.03 -1.43 -10.94
C ILE A 512 -26.64 -0.42 -12.02
N PRO A 513 -26.91 -0.75 -13.31
CA PRO A 513 -26.65 0.19 -14.40
C PRO A 513 -27.44 1.50 -14.25
N PHE A 514 -26.80 2.61 -14.57
CA PHE A 514 -27.38 3.95 -14.58
C PHE A 514 -27.19 4.62 -15.94
N LYS A 515 -27.93 5.70 -16.20
CA LYS A 515 -27.88 6.44 -17.47
C LYS A 515 -27.26 7.81 -17.29
N ILE A 516 -26.42 8.19 -18.24
CA ILE A 516 -26.04 9.59 -18.46
C ILE A 516 -26.87 10.08 -19.65
N VAL A 517 -27.57 11.19 -19.48
CA VAL A 517 -28.40 11.81 -20.51
C VAL A 517 -27.84 13.18 -20.90
N GLN A 518 -28.12 13.60 -22.12
CA GLN A 518 -27.75 14.95 -22.55
C GLN A 518 -28.49 15.97 -21.67
N GLY A 519 -27.75 16.92 -21.08
CA GLY A 519 -28.30 17.99 -20.26
C GLY A 519 -29.00 19.07 -21.11
#